data_7969dd8119e6d00f43431d10168728cc
#
_entry.id   7969dd8119e6d00f43431d10168728cc
#
_cell.length_a   1.000
_cell.length_b   1.000
_cell.length_c   1.000
_cell.angle_alpha   90.00
_cell.angle_beta   90.00
_cell.angle_gamma   90.00
#
_symmetry.space_group_name_H-M   'P 1'
#
loop_
_entity.id
_entity.type
_entity.pdbx_description
1 polymer ?
#
loop_
_entity_poly.entity_id
_entity_poly.type
_entity_poly.pdbx_seq_one_letter_code
_entity_poly.pdbx_strand_id
1 'polypeptide(L)'
;MQALEWKDGLFYRDGSPALMISGEFHYFRVPKGDWRDRLRKWKAAGGNTVATYIPWLIHEPAEGEYSFGEHDYDDLEGFLRTCLEEGVQVVVRPGPYQYSELRYSGLPGWLCEGYPQLLARRLDGSVFGKSSISYMHPLFLEKAEKWIRKVCGLLAPWCAGRGGPIVAVQLDNEAVGIHTWFNDGWYDYNPDTFGFGNPDGRWPRFLREKYGTAEALSEAWECRVDSFADAAPLCQKAESRGGIRRLRDYEQCYLAQVSDYFALLRSWMTESGLDLPYIHNSPNPDANGDFFEIADRMGPRFLLGSDHYYNLNQNWKQNNPTPQYAVRNFISLETLRNLGVPPTVLEMPSGSASDWPPILPEDARAAYETRL
;
A
#
# COMPACT_ATOMS: atom_id res chain seq x y z
N MET A 1 -23.28 8.22 8.92
CA MET A 1 -22.16 7.66 9.73
C MET A 1 -21.10 8.73 9.93
N GLN A 2 -20.28 8.69 10.96
CA GLN A 2 -19.16 9.61 11.15
C GLN A 2 -17.87 8.98 10.59
N ALA A 3 -16.94 9.84 10.17
CA ALA A 3 -15.60 9.39 9.79
C ALA A 3 -14.90 8.73 10.99
N LEU A 4 -13.88 7.91 10.71
CA LEU A 4 -13.04 7.32 11.74
C LEU A 4 -12.28 8.41 12.47
N GLU A 5 -12.31 8.39 13.79
CA GLU A 5 -11.56 9.31 14.65
C GLU A 5 -10.74 8.51 15.66
N TRP A 6 -9.58 9.06 16.05
CA TRP A 6 -8.79 8.51 17.15
C TRP A 6 -8.12 9.60 17.96
N LYS A 7 -7.93 9.31 19.22
CA LYS A 7 -7.25 10.17 20.19
C LYS A 7 -6.67 9.29 21.30
N ASP A 8 -5.51 9.67 21.79
CA ASP A 8 -4.85 8.98 22.92
C ASP A 8 -4.72 7.45 22.72
N GLY A 9 -4.43 7.02 21.49
CA GLY A 9 -4.27 5.61 21.15
C GLY A 9 -5.58 4.80 21.06
N LEU A 10 -6.75 5.44 21.04
CA LEU A 10 -8.06 4.79 20.97
C LEU A 10 -8.86 5.33 19.76
N PHE A 11 -9.64 4.45 19.16
CA PHE A 11 -10.68 4.86 18.20
C PHE A 11 -11.93 5.37 18.92
N TYR A 12 -12.60 6.31 18.27
CA TYR A 12 -13.86 6.88 18.77
C TYR A 12 -14.95 6.82 17.71
N ARG A 13 -16.18 6.62 18.15
CA ARG A 13 -17.40 6.73 17.37
C ARG A 13 -18.42 7.52 18.19
N ASP A 14 -18.96 8.57 17.61
CA ASP A 14 -19.96 9.43 18.29
C ASP A 14 -19.49 9.90 19.69
N GLY A 15 -18.20 10.23 19.81
CA GLY A 15 -17.58 10.69 21.04
C GLY A 15 -17.30 9.61 22.10
N SER A 16 -17.59 8.33 21.81
CA SER A 16 -17.32 7.20 22.71
C SER A 16 -16.21 6.30 22.16
N PRO A 17 -15.35 5.72 23.03
CA PRO A 17 -14.37 4.72 22.59
C PRO A 17 -15.05 3.58 21.84
N ALA A 18 -14.47 3.17 20.72
CA ALA A 18 -15.04 2.15 19.84
C ALA A 18 -13.98 1.16 19.37
N LEU A 19 -14.38 -0.08 19.17
CA LEU A 19 -13.58 -1.10 18.50
C LEU A 19 -14.02 -1.17 17.04
N MET A 20 -13.06 -1.09 16.11
CA MET A 20 -13.27 -1.38 14.71
C MET A 20 -12.95 -2.84 14.45
N ILE A 21 -13.95 -3.61 14.01
CA ILE A 21 -13.81 -4.99 13.57
C ILE A 21 -14.15 -5.02 12.08
N SER A 22 -13.11 -5.07 11.25
CA SER A 22 -13.22 -5.03 9.79
C SER A 22 -12.97 -6.41 9.20
N GLY A 23 -13.75 -6.77 8.17
CA GLY A 23 -13.52 -7.94 7.33
C GLY A 23 -13.24 -7.52 5.90
N GLU A 24 -12.32 -8.23 5.21
CA GLU A 24 -12.13 -8.05 3.79
C GLU A 24 -13.37 -8.52 3.03
N PHE A 25 -13.97 -7.63 2.25
CA PHE A 25 -15.13 -7.93 1.42
C PHE A 25 -14.94 -7.33 0.03
N HIS A 26 -14.47 -8.14 -0.90
CA HIS A 26 -14.23 -7.69 -2.26
C HIS A 26 -15.48 -7.88 -3.11
N TYR A 27 -16.22 -6.78 -3.37
CA TYR A 27 -17.47 -6.79 -4.14
C TYR A 27 -17.30 -7.45 -5.52
N PHE A 28 -16.14 -7.33 -6.15
CA PHE A 28 -15.82 -7.92 -7.44
C PHE A 28 -15.60 -9.44 -7.40
N ARG A 29 -15.46 -10.04 -6.21
CA ARG A 29 -15.27 -11.49 -6.00
C ARG A 29 -16.52 -12.19 -5.46
N VAL A 30 -17.51 -11.44 -5.02
CA VAL A 30 -18.74 -11.97 -4.44
C VAL A 30 -19.90 -11.65 -5.39
N PRO A 31 -20.75 -12.61 -5.78
CA PRO A 31 -21.92 -12.33 -6.58
C PRO A 31 -22.79 -11.25 -5.94
N LYS A 32 -23.24 -10.28 -6.75
CA LYS A 32 -24.01 -9.12 -6.27
C LYS A 32 -25.25 -9.51 -5.45
N GLY A 33 -25.93 -10.58 -5.84
CA GLY A 33 -27.09 -11.11 -5.11
C GLY A 33 -26.78 -11.59 -3.69
N ASP A 34 -25.51 -11.92 -3.39
CA ASP A 34 -25.08 -12.41 -2.09
C ASP A 34 -24.58 -11.30 -1.15
N TRP A 35 -24.33 -10.09 -1.63
CA TRP A 35 -23.69 -9.02 -0.82
C TRP A 35 -24.45 -8.79 0.48
N ARG A 36 -25.77 -8.63 0.42
CA ARG A 36 -26.61 -8.34 1.57
C ARG A 36 -26.58 -9.47 2.61
N ASP A 37 -26.69 -10.71 2.17
CA ASP A 37 -26.62 -11.89 3.06
C ASP A 37 -25.26 -11.96 3.76
N ARG A 38 -24.16 -11.77 3.03
CA ARG A 38 -22.81 -11.79 3.60
C ARG A 38 -22.57 -10.68 4.58
N LEU A 39 -23.00 -9.45 4.29
CA LEU A 39 -22.90 -8.31 5.20
C LEU A 39 -23.69 -8.54 6.49
N ARG A 40 -24.89 -9.11 6.41
CA ARG A 40 -25.69 -9.47 7.57
C ARG A 40 -25.04 -10.54 8.45
N LYS A 41 -24.47 -11.56 7.83
CA LYS A 41 -23.72 -12.60 8.53
C LYS A 41 -22.49 -12.03 9.22
N TRP A 42 -21.77 -11.12 8.55
CA TRP A 42 -20.62 -10.41 9.11
C TRP A 42 -21.01 -9.60 10.35
N LYS A 43 -22.11 -8.85 10.29
CA LYS A 43 -22.65 -8.12 11.44
C LYS A 43 -23.07 -9.06 12.59
N ALA A 44 -23.73 -10.16 12.29
CA ALA A 44 -24.12 -11.15 13.28
C ALA A 44 -22.92 -11.79 13.98
N ALA A 45 -21.75 -11.86 13.31
CA ALA A 45 -20.49 -12.30 13.89
C ALA A 45 -19.77 -11.22 14.72
N GLY A 46 -20.33 -9.99 14.82
CA GLY A 46 -19.76 -8.88 15.59
C GLY A 46 -18.95 -7.88 14.74
N GLY A 47 -18.84 -8.07 13.43
CA GLY A 47 -18.20 -7.13 12.53
C GLY A 47 -19.02 -5.84 12.35
N ASN A 48 -18.35 -4.71 12.16
CA ASN A 48 -19.00 -3.41 11.99
C ASN A 48 -18.50 -2.63 10.78
N THR A 49 -17.43 -3.10 10.17
CA THR A 49 -16.75 -2.47 9.05
C THR A 49 -16.37 -3.54 8.03
N VAL A 50 -16.30 -3.18 6.76
CA VAL A 50 -15.67 -3.99 5.71
C VAL A 50 -14.60 -3.16 5.01
N ALA A 51 -13.53 -3.80 4.59
CA ALA A 51 -12.53 -3.21 3.71
C ALA A 51 -12.67 -3.80 2.30
N THR A 52 -12.52 -2.97 1.28
CA THR A 52 -12.57 -3.44 -0.11
C THR A 52 -11.53 -2.74 -0.97
N TYR A 53 -10.82 -3.51 -1.78
CA TYR A 53 -10.06 -2.96 -2.89
C TYR A 53 -10.99 -2.45 -3.99
N ILE A 54 -10.51 -1.46 -4.74
CA ILE A 54 -11.15 -0.98 -5.97
C ILE A 54 -10.12 -1.17 -7.09
N PRO A 55 -10.10 -2.35 -7.75
CA PRO A 55 -9.03 -2.71 -8.66
C PRO A 55 -9.03 -1.86 -9.92
N TRP A 56 -7.91 -1.16 -10.15
CA TRP A 56 -7.74 -0.35 -11.35
C TRP A 56 -7.89 -1.20 -12.62
N LEU A 57 -7.36 -2.42 -12.63
CA LEU A 57 -7.48 -3.35 -13.77
C LEU A 57 -8.92 -3.71 -14.14
N ILE A 58 -9.87 -3.66 -13.17
CA ILE A 58 -11.29 -3.96 -13.41
C ILE A 58 -12.00 -2.73 -13.97
N HIS A 59 -11.71 -1.57 -13.41
CA HIS A 59 -12.44 -0.34 -13.69
C HIS A 59 -11.88 0.48 -14.86
N GLU A 60 -10.69 0.15 -15.35
CA GLU A 60 -10.07 0.72 -16.55
C GLU A 60 -9.42 -0.40 -17.38
N PRO A 61 -10.23 -1.29 -18.00
CA PRO A 61 -9.73 -2.44 -18.75
C PRO A 61 -8.90 -2.06 -19.98
N ALA A 62 -9.17 -0.92 -20.58
CA ALA A 62 -8.35 -0.29 -21.61
C ALA A 62 -8.07 1.17 -21.22
N GLU A 63 -6.94 1.72 -21.66
CA GLU A 63 -6.52 3.07 -21.28
C GLU A 63 -7.58 4.13 -21.63
N GLY A 64 -8.09 4.82 -20.62
CA GLY A 64 -9.13 5.84 -20.75
C GLY A 64 -10.56 5.30 -20.83
N GLU A 65 -10.77 3.99 -20.86
CA GLU A 65 -12.09 3.35 -20.89
C GLU A 65 -12.47 2.87 -19.49
N TYR A 66 -13.36 3.60 -18.84
CA TYR A 66 -13.77 3.31 -17.46
C TYR A 66 -15.11 2.59 -17.41
N SER A 67 -15.22 1.58 -16.53
CA SER A 67 -16.45 0.83 -16.25
C SER A 67 -16.76 0.87 -14.75
N PHE A 68 -17.97 1.37 -14.41
CA PHE A 68 -18.47 1.44 -13.04
C PHE A 68 -19.97 1.11 -13.04
N GLY A 69 -20.35 -0.16 -12.87
CA GLY A 69 -21.73 -0.61 -12.80
C GLY A 69 -22.32 -1.12 -14.12
N GLU A 70 -21.50 -1.41 -15.11
CA GLU A 70 -21.92 -2.09 -16.34
C GLU A 70 -22.11 -3.59 -16.12
N HIS A 71 -21.41 -4.15 -15.13
CA HIS A 71 -21.48 -5.55 -14.75
C HIS A 71 -21.62 -5.68 -13.23
N ASP A 72 -22.04 -6.84 -12.75
CA ASP A 72 -22.20 -7.09 -11.31
C ASP A 72 -20.87 -6.96 -10.54
N TYR A 73 -19.74 -7.32 -11.15
CA TYR A 73 -18.43 -7.29 -10.52
C TYR A 73 -17.78 -5.89 -10.50
N ASP A 74 -18.29 -4.93 -11.24
CA ASP A 74 -17.79 -3.55 -11.26
C ASP A 74 -18.77 -2.52 -10.66
N ASP A 75 -19.90 -2.97 -10.08
CA ASP A 75 -20.91 -2.10 -9.47
C ASP A 75 -20.52 -1.61 -8.08
N LEU A 76 -19.50 -0.76 -8.04
CA LEU A 76 -18.97 -0.17 -6.81
C LEU A 76 -20.03 0.64 -6.05
N GLU A 77 -20.80 1.48 -6.73
CA GLU A 77 -21.84 2.30 -6.09
C GLU A 77 -22.99 1.46 -5.54
N GLY A 78 -23.39 0.40 -6.23
CA GLY A 78 -24.35 -0.57 -5.72
C GLY A 78 -23.89 -1.29 -4.46
N PHE A 79 -22.58 -1.61 -4.38
CA PHE A 79 -21.98 -2.17 -3.18
C PHE A 79 -21.97 -1.18 -2.01
N LEU A 80 -21.54 0.06 -2.23
CA LEU A 80 -21.54 1.11 -1.21
C LEU A 80 -22.96 1.40 -0.70
N ARG A 81 -23.94 1.45 -1.59
CA ARG A 81 -25.38 1.57 -1.23
C ARG A 81 -25.83 0.41 -0.34
N THR A 82 -25.45 -0.82 -0.69
CA THR A 82 -25.80 -2.00 0.10
C THR A 82 -25.17 -1.94 1.49
N CYS A 83 -23.91 -1.53 1.61
CA CYS A 83 -23.26 -1.31 2.90
C CYS A 83 -23.98 -0.25 3.73
N LEU A 84 -24.37 0.87 3.12
CA LEU A 84 -25.10 1.94 3.80
C LEU A 84 -26.46 1.45 4.33
N GLU A 85 -27.24 0.74 3.50
CA GLU A 85 -28.54 0.18 3.87
C GLU A 85 -28.45 -0.85 5.00
N GLU A 86 -27.39 -1.66 5.00
CA GLU A 86 -27.15 -2.65 6.05
C GLU A 86 -26.45 -2.03 7.29
N GLY A 87 -26.09 -0.75 7.27
CA GLY A 87 -25.44 -0.05 8.37
C GLY A 87 -24.02 -0.58 8.66
N VAL A 88 -23.26 -0.94 7.60
CA VAL A 88 -21.87 -1.39 7.65
C VAL A 88 -20.97 -0.27 7.16
N GLN A 89 -19.91 0.04 7.92
CA GLN A 89 -18.89 1.01 7.51
C GLN A 89 -17.96 0.41 6.45
N VAL A 90 -17.35 1.28 5.64
CA VAL A 90 -16.45 0.85 4.56
C VAL A 90 -15.12 1.57 4.67
N VAL A 91 -14.03 0.82 4.60
CA VAL A 91 -12.69 1.30 4.29
C VAL A 91 -12.43 1.02 2.81
N VAL A 92 -12.22 2.05 2.01
CA VAL A 92 -11.92 1.88 0.58
C VAL A 92 -10.42 1.88 0.33
N ARG A 93 -10.00 1.01 -0.60
CA ARG A 93 -8.60 0.80 -0.95
C ARG A 93 -8.42 0.96 -2.48
N PRO A 94 -8.37 2.22 -3.00
CA PRO A 94 -8.32 2.49 -4.44
C PRO A 94 -6.94 2.27 -5.07
N GLY A 95 -5.96 1.87 -4.31
CA GLY A 95 -4.60 1.66 -4.79
C GLY A 95 -3.83 2.98 -4.95
N PRO A 96 -3.05 3.12 -6.03
CA PRO A 96 -3.02 2.39 -7.32
C PRO A 96 -2.58 0.93 -7.26
N TYR A 97 -1.55 0.60 -6.49
CA TYR A 97 -1.08 -0.77 -6.30
C TYR A 97 -1.88 -1.47 -5.19
N GLN A 98 -2.24 -2.74 -5.39
CA GLN A 98 -3.10 -3.44 -4.43
C GLN A 98 -2.58 -4.81 -4.02
N TYR A 99 -1.76 -5.45 -4.84
CA TYR A 99 -1.36 -6.85 -4.70
C TYR A 99 -2.60 -7.77 -4.73
N SER A 100 -3.16 -8.14 -3.57
CA SER A 100 -4.46 -8.82 -3.39
C SER A 100 -4.68 -10.04 -4.30
N GLU A 101 -3.60 -10.77 -4.67
CA GLU A 101 -3.59 -11.93 -5.57
C GLU A 101 -4.32 -11.66 -6.90
N LEU A 102 -4.35 -10.41 -7.33
CA LEU A 102 -4.86 -9.99 -8.62
C LEU A 102 -3.76 -10.06 -9.69
N ARG A 103 -4.16 -10.31 -10.94
CA ARG A 103 -3.26 -10.19 -12.08
C ARG A 103 -2.66 -8.77 -12.07
N TYR A 104 -1.36 -8.65 -12.36
CA TYR A 104 -0.61 -7.39 -12.30
C TYR A 104 -0.77 -6.63 -10.98
N SER A 105 -1.04 -7.35 -9.88
CA SER A 105 -1.24 -6.74 -8.55
C SER A 105 -2.34 -5.68 -8.51
N GLY A 106 -3.40 -5.86 -9.32
CA GLY A 106 -4.51 -4.92 -9.42
C GLY A 106 -4.32 -3.77 -10.42
N LEU A 107 -3.12 -3.65 -11.02
CA LEU A 107 -2.83 -2.66 -12.07
C LEU A 107 -3.36 -3.13 -13.43
N PRO A 108 -3.76 -2.23 -14.35
CA PRO A 108 -4.18 -2.61 -15.68
C PRO A 108 -3.06 -3.27 -16.49
N GLY A 109 -3.41 -4.29 -17.27
CA GLY A 109 -2.45 -4.95 -18.17
C GLY A 109 -1.85 -4.00 -19.20
N TRP A 110 -2.66 -3.07 -19.74
CA TRP A 110 -2.20 -2.05 -20.68
C TRP A 110 -1.12 -1.14 -20.07
N LEU A 111 -1.17 -0.86 -18.75
CA LEU A 111 -0.15 -0.08 -18.06
C LEU A 111 1.16 -0.86 -17.93
N CYS A 112 1.10 -2.09 -17.43
CA CYS A 112 2.30 -2.90 -17.13
C CYS A 112 2.99 -3.40 -18.40
N GLU A 113 2.23 -3.78 -19.43
CA GLU A 113 2.76 -4.31 -20.69
C GLU A 113 3.06 -3.21 -21.71
N GLY A 114 2.24 -2.15 -21.73
CA GLY A 114 2.38 -1.03 -22.67
C GLY A 114 3.49 -0.04 -22.28
N TYR A 115 3.83 0.03 -21.00
CA TYR A 115 4.79 1.02 -20.48
C TYR A 115 5.86 0.39 -19.57
N PRO A 116 6.68 -0.55 -20.06
CA PRO A 116 7.64 -1.28 -19.23
C PRO A 116 8.74 -0.41 -18.58
N GLN A 117 8.92 0.83 -19.05
CA GLN A 117 9.86 1.80 -18.46
C GLN A 117 9.46 2.25 -17.06
N LEU A 118 8.17 2.24 -16.72
CA LEU A 118 7.68 2.64 -15.40
C LEU A 118 7.85 1.55 -14.32
N LEU A 119 8.26 0.34 -14.70
CA LEU A 119 8.47 -0.72 -13.74
C LEU A 119 9.76 -0.50 -12.94
N ALA A 120 9.73 -0.96 -11.70
CA ALA A 120 10.87 -0.92 -10.80
C ALA A 120 12.03 -1.80 -11.33
N ARG A 121 13.26 -1.40 -11.06
CA ARG A 121 14.45 -2.03 -11.61
C ARG A 121 15.47 -2.40 -10.55
N ARG A 122 16.21 -3.47 -10.81
CA ARG A 122 17.45 -3.76 -10.10
C ARG A 122 18.54 -2.77 -10.53
N LEU A 123 19.62 -2.75 -9.77
CA LEU A 123 20.77 -1.88 -10.09
C LEU A 123 21.43 -2.19 -11.44
N ASP A 124 21.34 -3.44 -11.92
CA ASP A 124 21.81 -3.84 -13.25
C ASP A 124 20.85 -3.42 -14.38
N GLY A 125 19.75 -2.75 -14.06
CA GLY A 125 18.74 -2.30 -15.01
C GLY A 125 17.65 -3.33 -15.33
N SER A 126 17.75 -4.57 -14.83
CA SER A 126 16.72 -5.59 -15.05
C SER A 126 15.45 -5.30 -14.24
N VAL A 127 14.29 -5.66 -14.79
CA VAL A 127 13.01 -5.58 -14.10
C VAL A 127 12.88 -6.74 -13.13
N PHE A 128 12.37 -6.50 -11.91
CA PHE A 128 12.21 -7.56 -10.90
C PHE A 128 10.76 -7.94 -10.60
N GLY A 129 9.83 -7.47 -11.37
CA GLY A 129 8.42 -7.85 -11.24
C GLY A 129 7.61 -7.35 -12.41
N LYS A 130 6.58 -8.09 -12.80
CA LYS A 130 5.70 -7.70 -13.92
C LYS A 130 4.79 -6.52 -13.58
N SER A 131 4.63 -6.21 -12.30
CA SER A 131 3.74 -5.19 -11.77
C SER A 131 4.38 -4.37 -10.65
N SER A 132 5.67 -4.56 -10.36
CA SER A 132 6.38 -3.72 -9.41
C SER A 132 6.64 -2.35 -10.03
N ILE A 133 5.86 -1.36 -9.62
CA ILE A 133 5.92 -0.01 -10.18
C ILE A 133 7.00 0.80 -9.45
N SER A 134 7.72 1.62 -10.21
CA SER A 134 8.58 2.67 -9.64
C SER A 134 7.69 3.85 -9.23
N TYR A 135 7.45 4.03 -7.94
CA TYR A 135 6.39 4.91 -7.39
C TYR A 135 6.44 6.35 -7.86
N MET A 136 7.63 6.93 -8.01
CA MET A 136 7.80 8.32 -8.44
C MET A 136 8.22 8.46 -9.91
N HIS A 137 8.03 7.41 -10.71
CA HIS A 137 8.26 7.51 -12.16
C HIS A 137 7.26 8.49 -12.79
N PRO A 138 7.70 9.52 -13.54
CA PRO A 138 6.82 10.59 -14.03
C PRO A 138 5.61 10.09 -14.82
N LEU A 139 5.82 9.11 -15.70
CA LEU A 139 4.74 8.52 -16.49
C LEU A 139 3.75 7.72 -15.63
N PHE A 140 4.24 7.00 -14.61
CA PHE A 140 3.34 6.33 -13.68
C PHE A 140 2.48 7.32 -12.92
N LEU A 141 3.07 8.40 -12.41
CA LEU A 141 2.33 9.43 -11.69
C LEU A 141 1.25 10.08 -12.56
N GLU A 142 1.55 10.35 -13.85
CA GLU A 142 0.54 10.88 -14.80
C GLU A 142 -0.68 9.97 -14.93
N LYS A 143 -0.46 8.66 -15.06
CA LYS A 143 -1.54 7.67 -15.20
C LYS A 143 -2.27 7.46 -13.88
N ALA A 144 -1.52 7.31 -12.79
CA ALA A 144 -2.07 7.12 -11.44
C ALA A 144 -2.92 8.31 -10.98
N GLU A 145 -2.52 9.55 -11.28
CA GLU A 145 -3.32 10.73 -10.97
C GLU A 145 -4.69 10.69 -11.66
N LYS A 146 -4.73 10.34 -12.95
CA LYS A 146 -5.99 10.22 -13.71
C LYS A 146 -6.91 9.18 -13.07
N TRP A 147 -6.37 8.01 -12.75
CA TRP A 147 -7.10 6.95 -12.06
C TRP A 147 -7.64 7.41 -10.71
N ILE A 148 -6.76 7.91 -9.84
CA ILE A 148 -7.13 8.32 -8.48
C ILE A 148 -8.19 9.43 -8.52
N ARG A 149 -8.03 10.45 -9.37
CA ARG A 149 -9.03 11.53 -9.51
C ARG A 149 -10.37 10.98 -10.00
N LYS A 150 -10.37 10.05 -10.94
CA LYS A 150 -11.59 9.42 -11.47
C LYS A 150 -12.34 8.64 -10.40
N VAL A 151 -11.67 7.69 -9.74
CA VAL A 151 -12.31 6.85 -8.71
C VAL A 151 -12.70 7.64 -7.47
N CYS A 152 -11.86 8.57 -7.03
CA CYS A 152 -12.17 9.39 -5.85
C CYS A 152 -13.32 10.36 -6.08
N GLY A 153 -13.47 10.90 -7.29
CA GLY A 153 -14.65 11.69 -7.65
C GLY A 153 -15.96 10.91 -7.52
N LEU A 154 -15.94 9.61 -7.88
CA LEU A 154 -17.09 8.71 -7.69
C LEU A 154 -17.32 8.37 -6.21
N LEU A 155 -16.26 8.20 -5.42
CA LEU A 155 -16.36 7.86 -3.99
C LEU A 155 -16.78 9.04 -3.11
N ALA A 156 -16.46 10.28 -3.50
CA ALA A 156 -16.66 11.46 -2.69
C ALA A 156 -18.10 11.66 -2.15
N PRO A 157 -19.18 11.39 -2.89
CA PRO A 157 -20.56 11.45 -2.37
C PRO A 157 -20.84 10.44 -1.27
N TRP A 158 -20.09 9.34 -1.23
CA TRP A 158 -20.27 8.22 -0.30
C TRP A 158 -19.46 8.34 1.00
N CYS A 159 -18.73 9.44 1.20
CA CYS A 159 -18.00 9.69 2.44
C CYS A 159 -18.95 9.85 3.64
N ALA A 160 -18.52 9.40 4.82
CA ALA A 160 -19.30 9.45 6.06
C ALA A 160 -19.76 10.86 6.40
N GLY A 161 -18.93 11.91 6.21
CA GLY A 161 -19.29 13.31 6.41
C GLY A 161 -20.43 13.80 5.50
N ARG A 162 -20.79 13.04 4.46
CA ARG A 162 -21.91 13.30 3.53
C ARG A 162 -23.05 12.28 3.69
N GLY A 163 -23.02 11.49 4.77
CA GLY A 163 -24.03 10.48 5.07
C GLY A 163 -23.78 9.11 4.44
N GLY A 164 -22.65 8.91 3.75
CA GLY A 164 -22.27 7.63 3.15
C GLY A 164 -21.61 6.66 4.14
N PRO A 165 -21.25 5.45 3.67
CA PRO A 165 -20.65 4.42 4.50
C PRO A 165 -19.12 4.51 4.62
N ILE A 166 -18.42 5.29 3.76
CA ILE A 166 -16.96 5.32 3.73
C ILE A 166 -16.41 6.14 4.91
N VAL A 167 -15.61 5.50 5.76
CA VAL A 167 -15.06 6.09 6.99
C VAL A 167 -13.56 6.35 6.94
N ALA A 168 -12.81 5.66 6.09
CA ALA A 168 -11.38 5.84 5.88
C ALA A 168 -10.96 5.39 4.48
N VAL A 169 -9.77 5.84 4.06
CA VAL A 169 -9.16 5.48 2.76
C VAL A 169 -7.78 4.92 3.00
N GLN A 170 -7.47 3.77 2.42
CA GLN A 170 -6.11 3.24 2.41
C GLN A 170 -5.35 3.77 1.21
N LEU A 171 -4.13 4.28 1.47
CA LEU A 171 -3.16 4.66 0.45
C LEU A 171 -2.35 3.45 0.06
N ASP A 172 -2.43 3.03 -1.20
CA ASP A 172 -1.65 1.92 -1.75
C ASP A 172 -1.71 0.65 -0.88
N ASN A 173 -0.81 -0.31 -1.07
CA ASN A 173 -0.72 -1.53 -0.27
C ASN A 173 0.74 -1.94 -0.07
N GLU A 174 1.19 -2.13 1.17
CA GLU A 174 2.51 -2.66 1.55
C GLU A 174 3.68 -2.09 0.73
N ALA A 175 3.68 -0.79 0.46
CA ALA A 175 4.47 -0.14 -0.57
C ALA A 175 5.98 -0.48 -0.53
N VAL A 176 6.62 -0.42 0.63
CA VAL A 176 8.05 -0.73 0.77
C VAL A 176 8.29 -2.24 0.68
N GLY A 177 7.44 -3.03 1.32
CA GLY A 177 7.55 -4.49 1.37
C GLY A 177 7.58 -5.12 -0.02
N ILE A 178 6.74 -4.65 -0.92
CA ILE A 178 6.64 -5.17 -2.29
C ILE A 178 7.97 -5.08 -3.05
N HIS A 179 8.66 -3.95 -2.98
CA HIS A 179 9.95 -3.83 -3.66
C HIS A 179 11.01 -4.74 -3.04
N THR A 180 11.13 -4.75 -1.72
CA THR A 180 12.14 -5.56 -1.04
C THR A 180 11.90 -7.06 -1.22
N TRP A 181 10.66 -7.53 -1.24
CA TRP A 181 10.33 -8.94 -1.44
C TRP A 181 10.70 -9.44 -2.84
N PHE A 182 10.46 -8.65 -3.87
CA PHE A 182 10.72 -9.06 -5.25
C PHE A 182 12.13 -8.73 -5.73
N ASN A 183 12.94 -8.03 -4.92
CA ASN A 183 14.32 -7.66 -5.25
C ASN A 183 15.33 -8.15 -4.20
N ASP A 184 15.17 -9.35 -3.68
CA ASP A 184 16.11 -10.01 -2.75
C ASP A 184 16.51 -9.14 -1.53
N GLY A 185 15.57 -8.37 -1.01
CA GLY A 185 15.78 -7.44 0.10
C GLY A 185 16.29 -6.06 -0.30
N TRP A 186 16.36 -5.76 -1.61
CA TRP A 186 16.80 -4.47 -2.14
C TRP A 186 15.62 -3.62 -2.65
N TYR A 187 15.90 -2.34 -2.85
CA TYR A 187 14.92 -1.33 -3.27
C TYR A 187 14.81 -1.22 -4.80
N ASP A 188 13.97 -0.30 -5.25
CA ASP A 188 13.90 0.10 -6.66
C ASP A 188 15.07 1.02 -7.04
N TYR A 189 15.67 0.79 -8.22
CA TYR A 189 16.75 1.58 -8.81
C TYR A 189 16.39 2.12 -10.19
N ASN A 190 15.12 2.41 -10.45
CA ASN A 190 14.70 2.94 -11.75
C ASN A 190 15.37 4.29 -12.04
N PRO A 191 16.14 4.43 -13.15
CA PRO A 191 16.90 5.65 -13.43
C PRO A 191 16.01 6.86 -13.70
N ASP A 192 14.81 6.67 -14.25
CA ASP A 192 13.89 7.77 -14.53
C ASP A 192 13.27 8.33 -13.24
N THR A 193 13.19 7.51 -12.21
CA THR A 193 12.72 7.92 -10.87
C THR A 193 13.83 8.61 -10.07
N PHE A 194 15.02 8.03 -10.05
CA PHE A 194 16.10 8.51 -9.19
C PHE A 194 17.05 9.49 -9.89
N GLY A 195 17.05 9.52 -11.23
CA GLY A 195 17.86 10.44 -12.02
C GLY A 195 19.36 10.23 -11.84
N PHE A 196 19.82 8.98 -11.79
CA PHE A 196 21.24 8.67 -11.72
C PHE A 196 21.99 9.31 -12.89
N GLY A 197 23.15 9.92 -12.63
CA GLY A 197 23.94 10.62 -13.62
C GLY A 197 23.42 12.02 -14.01
N ASN A 198 22.22 12.40 -13.58
CA ASN A 198 21.66 13.74 -13.82
C ASN A 198 21.86 14.63 -12.57
N PRO A 199 22.57 15.76 -12.65
CA PRO A 199 22.82 16.65 -11.50
C PRO A 199 21.54 17.10 -10.77
N ASP A 200 20.42 17.19 -11.49
CA ASP A 200 19.11 17.59 -10.97
C ASP A 200 18.22 16.39 -10.60
N GLY A 201 18.73 15.16 -10.75
CA GLY A 201 18.04 13.94 -10.36
C GLY A 201 17.77 13.87 -8.86
N ARG A 202 16.80 13.05 -8.46
CA ARG A 202 16.43 12.86 -7.03
C ARG A 202 17.65 12.41 -6.20
N TRP A 203 18.37 11.41 -6.67
CA TRP A 203 19.52 10.88 -5.95
C TRP A 203 20.66 11.89 -5.77
N PRO A 204 21.18 12.55 -6.81
CA PRO A 204 22.20 13.59 -6.67
C PRO A 204 21.75 14.78 -5.81
N ARG A 205 20.47 15.20 -5.90
CA ARG A 205 19.93 16.26 -5.03
C ARG A 205 19.94 15.85 -3.57
N PHE A 206 19.44 14.63 -3.26
CA PHE A 206 19.45 14.09 -1.91
C PHE A 206 20.87 14.11 -1.30
N LEU A 207 21.85 13.65 -2.06
CA LEU A 207 23.25 13.66 -1.59
C LEU A 207 23.79 15.08 -1.39
N ARG A 208 23.44 15.99 -2.31
CA ARG A 208 23.85 17.41 -2.19
C ARG A 208 23.25 18.07 -0.97
N GLU A 209 21.98 17.85 -0.70
CA GLU A 209 21.28 18.36 0.47
C GLU A 209 21.89 17.81 1.77
N LYS A 210 22.30 16.54 1.77
CA LYS A 210 22.85 15.86 2.94
C LYS A 210 24.29 16.21 3.23
N TYR A 211 25.15 16.32 2.21
CA TYR A 211 26.60 16.46 2.37
C TYR A 211 27.15 17.84 2.02
N GLY A 212 26.43 18.62 1.25
CA GLY A 212 26.86 19.96 0.83
C GLY A 212 27.91 19.95 -0.28
N THR A 213 28.99 19.14 -0.15
CA THR A 213 30.08 19.06 -1.14
C THR A 213 30.45 17.62 -1.49
N ALA A 214 31.08 17.42 -2.66
CA ALA A 214 31.55 16.11 -3.12
C ALA A 214 32.72 15.59 -2.25
N GLU A 215 33.50 16.48 -1.69
CA GLU A 215 34.59 16.14 -0.75
C GLU A 215 34.03 15.54 0.54
N ALA A 216 33.01 16.16 1.13
CA ALA A 216 32.36 15.64 2.33
C ALA A 216 31.69 14.28 2.07
N LEU A 217 31.09 14.10 0.89
CA LEU A 217 30.54 12.80 0.46
C LEU A 217 31.67 11.75 0.32
N SER A 218 32.78 12.13 -0.33
CA SER A 218 33.93 11.23 -0.51
C SER A 218 34.52 10.78 0.82
N GLU A 219 34.63 11.68 1.80
CA GLU A 219 35.07 11.38 3.16
C GLU A 219 34.08 10.42 3.86
N ALA A 220 32.78 10.70 3.78
CA ALA A 220 31.74 9.89 4.41
C ALA A 220 31.66 8.47 3.84
N TRP A 221 31.87 8.30 2.53
CA TRP A 221 31.84 7.01 1.84
C TRP A 221 33.20 6.30 1.80
N GLU A 222 34.26 6.96 2.30
CA GLU A 222 35.64 6.45 2.25
C GLU A 222 36.06 6.05 0.82
N CYS A 223 35.55 6.78 -0.18
CA CYS A 223 35.90 6.58 -1.59
C CYS A 223 35.78 7.90 -2.36
N ARG A 224 36.57 8.04 -3.42
CA ARG A 224 36.53 9.24 -4.25
C ARG A 224 35.21 9.33 -5.04
N VAL A 225 34.57 10.48 -4.95
CA VAL A 225 33.38 10.86 -5.72
C VAL A 225 33.65 12.24 -6.29
N ASP A 226 33.69 12.36 -7.61
CA ASP A 226 34.08 13.62 -8.28
C ASP A 226 32.90 14.62 -8.33
N SER A 227 31.66 14.13 -8.43
CA SER A 227 30.45 14.94 -8.32
C SER A 227 29.27 14.12 -7.77
N PHE A 228 28.23 14.79 -7.31
CA PHE A 228 27.01 14.08 -6.87
C PHE A 228 26.33 13.29 -7.99
N ALA A 229 26.49 13.72 -9.25
CA ALA A 229 25.95 12.98 -10.40
C ALA A 229 26.71 11.66 -10.64
N ASP A 230 28.01 11.61 -10.33
CA ASP A 230 28.84 10.41 -10.46
C ASP A 230 28.67 9.43 -9.29
N ALA A 231 27.96 9.83 -8.25
CA ALA A 231 27.73 9.02 -7.05
C ALA A 231 26.73 7.88 -7.37
N ALA A 232 27.23 6.70 -7.72
CA ALA A 232 26.37 5.54 -7.95
C ALA A 232 25.83 4.97 -6.62
N PRO A 233 24.58 4.44 -6.55
CA PRO A 233 24.09 3.71 -5.40
C PRO A 233 24.81 2.36 -5.24
N LEU A 234 24.58 1.68 -4.11
CA LEU A 234 25.11 0.35 -3.82
C LEU A 234 23.95 -0.56 -3.42
N CYS A 235 23.92 -1.78 -3.95
CA CYS A 235 22.88 -2.79 -3.63
C CYS A 235 23.48 -4.14 -3.19
N GLN A 236 24.73 -4.15 -2.73
CA GLN A 236 25.38 -5.36 -2.26
C GLN A 236 25.78 -5.18 -0.78
N LYS A 237 25.86 -6.31 -0.07
CA LYS A 237 26.32 -6.30 1.32
C LYS A 237 27.66 -5.58 1.40
N ALA A 238 27.73 -4.56 2.24
CA ALA A 238 28.93 -3.78 2.47
C ALA A 238 29.54 -4.12 3.84
N GLU A 239 30.87 -4.23 3.88
CA GLU A 239 31.63 -4.53 5.11
C GLU A 239 32.38 -3.30 5.61
N SER A 240 32.74 -2.36 4.73
CA SER A 240 33.36 -1.12 5.11
C SER A 240 32.36 -0.13 5.69
N ARG A 241 32.83 0.76 6.56
CA ARG A 241 32.03 1.84 7.14
C ARG A 241 31.46 2.75 6.05
N GLY A 242 32.26 3.13 5.06
CA GLY A 242 31.82 3.94 3.93
C GLY A 242 30.79 3.24 3.07
N GLY A 243 30.96 1.94 2.79
CA GLY A 243 29.98 1.15 2.05
C GLY A 243 28.65 1.01 2.78
N ILE A 244 28.66 0.77 4.09
CA ILE A 244 27.43 0.73 4.92
C ILE A 244 26.72 2.10 4.88
N ARG A 245 27.49 3.21 4.95
CA ARG A 245 26.93 4.56 4.83
C ARG A 245 26.25 4.77 3.50
N ARG A 246 26.87 4.37 2.40
CA ARG A 246 26.35 4.48 1.04
C ARG A 246 25.04 3.68 0.86
N LEU A 247 24.94 2.47 1.44
CA LEU A 247 23.70 1.70 1.45
C LEU A 247 22.58 2.44 2.21
N ARG A 248 22.88 2.96 3.40
CA ARG A 248 21.90 3.70 4.20
C ARG A 248 21.48 5.01 3.54
N ASP A 249 22.37 5.68 2.83
CA ASP A 249 22.02 6.89 2.08
C ASP A 249 21.01 6.57 0.99
N TYR A 250 21.17 5.42 0.29
CA TYR A 250 20.21 5.01 -0.71
C TYR A 250 18.85 4.62 -0.10
N GLU A 251 18.87 3.87 0.97
CA GLU A 251 17.68 3.54 1.74
C GLU A 251 16.89 4.79 2.14
N GLN A 252 17.56 5.78 2.73
CA GLN A 252 16.93 7.04 3.13
C GLN A 252 16.34 7.80 1.93
N CYS A 253 17.08 7.87 0.81
CA CYS A 253 16.56 8.49 -0.42
C CYS A 253 15.33 7.77 -0.96
N TYR A 254 15.35 6.42 -0.94
CA TYR A 254 14.23 5.60 -1.37
C TYR A 254 13.00 5.82 -0.47
N LEU A 255 13.16 5.87 0.83
CA LEU A 255 12.05 6.03 1.77
C LEU A 255 11.48 7.46 1.75
N ALA A 256 12.33 8.46 1.56
CA ALA A 256 11.87 9.82 1.29
C ALA A 256 11.01 9.87 0.01
N GLN A 257 11.34 9.10 -1.01
CA GLN A 257 10.54 8.94 -2.21
C GLN A 257 9.16 8.35 -1.92
N VAL A 258 9.07 7.32 -1.09
CA VAL A 258 7.78 6.71 -0.69
C VAL A 258 6.92 7.72 0.07
N SER A 259 7.53 8.52 0.96
CA SER A 259 6.83 9.61 1.65
C SER A 259 6.28 10.67 0.69
N ASP A 260 7.06 11.04 -0.34
CA ASP A 260 6.60 11.95 -1.40
C ASP A 260 5.42 11.38 -2.18
N TYR A 261 5.48 10.09 -2.52
CA TYR A 261 4.42 9.38 -3.21
C TYR A 261 3.11 9.37 -2.39
N PHE A 262 3.17 9.05 -1.11
CA PHE A 262 1.98 9.09 -0.25
C PHE A 262 1.40 10.50 -0.11
N ALA A 263 2.26 11.51 -0.01
CA ALA A 263 1.81 12.89 0.03
C ALA A 263 1.06 13.30 -1.26
N LEU A 264 1.54 12.84 -2.43
CA LEU A 264 0.87 13.06 -3.72
C LEU A 264 -0.47 12.32 -3.79
N LEU A 265 -0.52 11.03 -3.45
CA LEU A 265 -1.77 10.26 -3.42
C LEU A 265 -2.82 10.94 -2.54
N ARG A 266 -2.42 11.32 -1.32
CA ARG A 266 -3.30 12.04 -0.39
C ARG A 266 -3.80 13.37 -0.98
N SER A 267 -2.92 14.15 -1.62
CA SER A 267 -3.30 15.41 -2.24
C SER A 267 -4.38 15.20 -3.31
N TRP A 268 -4.14 14.29 -4.26
CA TRP A 268 -5.09 13.97 -5.32
C TRP A 268 -6.45 13.46 -4.79
N MET A 269 -6.41 12.60 -3.78
CA MET A 269 -7.63 12.08 -3.14
C MET A 269 -8.41 13.17 -2.42
N THR A 270 -7.71 14.02 -1.63
CA THR A 270 -8.34 15.12 -0.90
C THR A 270 -8.94 16.17 -1.85
N GLU A 271 -8.20 16.56 -2.88
CA GLU A 271 -8.65 17.49 -3.91
C GLU A 271 -9.85 16.93 -4.70
N SER A 272 -9.95 15.62 -4.81
CA SER A 272 -11.09 14.92 -5.42
C SER A 272 -12.29 14.76 -4.47
N GLY A 273 -12.21 15.26 -3.25
CA GLY A 273 -13.31 15.32 -2.28
C GLY A 273 -13.34 14.21 -1.23
N LEU A 274 -12.30 13.41 -1.11
CA LEU A 274 -12.16 12.42 -0.03
C LEU A 274 -11.49 13.05 1.20
N ASP A 275 -12.26 13.83 1.95
CA ASP A 275 -11.80 14.38 3.24
C ASP A 275 -12.07 13.40 4.38
N LEU A 276 -11.25 12.34 4.43
CA LEU A 276 -11.34 11.24 5.37
C LEU A 276 -9.97 10.97 6.00
N PRO A 277 -9.89 10.24 7.10
CA PRO A 277 -8.64 9.68 7.59
C PRO A 277 -8.01 8.75 6.55
N TYR A 278 -6.68 8.83 6.42
CA TYR A 278 -5.90 7.97 5.56
C TYR A 278 -5.20 6.90 6.39
N ILE A 279 -5.15 5.69 5.85
CA ILE A 279 -4.46 4.57 6.48
C ILE A 279 -3.47 3.94 5.49
N HIS A 280 -2.47 3.23 6.01
CA HIS A 280 -1.57 2.40 5.22
C HIS A 280 -1.18 1.17 6.02
N ASN A 281 -1.20 0.00 5.38
CA ASN A 281 -0.79 -1.25 5.98
C ASN A 281 0.70 -1.53 5.71
N SER A 282 1.38 -2.05 6.71
CA SER A 282 2.78 -2.44 6.59
C SER A 282 3.01 -3.82 7.17
N PRO A 283 3.70 -4.71 6.42
CA PRO A 283 4.02 -6.05 6.91
C PRO A 283 5.01 -6.02 8.08
N ASN A 284 5.78 -4.95 8.22
CA ASN A 284 6.83 -4.82 9.22
C ASN A 284 7.11 -3.36 9.59
N PRO A 285 6.23 -2.68 10.29
CA PRO A 285 6.50 -1.30 10.71
C PRO A 285 7.71 -1.17 11.64
N ASP A 286 8.10 -2.24 12.33
CA ASP A 286 9.28 -2.32 13.19
C ASP A 286 10.60 -2.50 12.43
N ALA A 287 10.57 -3.12 11.25
CA ALA A 287 11.77 -3.38 10.46
C ALA A 287 12.12 -2.24 9.49
N ASN A 288 11.13 -1.43 9.13
CA ASN A 288 11.27 -0.30 8.22
C ASN A 288 11.25 1.00 9.04
N GLY A 289 12.35 1.32 9.73
CA GLY A 289 12.48 2.42 10.71
C GLY A 289 12.01 3.80 10.24
N ASP A 290 11.77 3.97 8.95
CA ASP A 290 11.35 5.24 8.33
C ASP A 290 9.84 5.40 8.21
N PHE A 291 9.04 4.45 8.69
CA PHE A 291 7.62 4.67 8.89
C PHE A 291 7.34 5.82 9.87
N PHE A 292 8.27 6.11 10.78
CA PHE A 292 8.19 7.29 11.64
C PHE A 292 8.22 8.57 10.80
N GLU A 293 9.13 8.68 9.81
CA GLU A 293 9.21 9.81 8.91
C GLU A 293 7.95 9.94 8.04
N ILE A 294 7.45 8.82 7.50
CA ILE A 294 6.20 8.79 6.72
C ILE A 294 5.02 9.24 7.58
N ALA A 295 4.87 8.69 8.79
CA ALA A 295 3.79 9.04 9.70
C ALA A 295 3.84 10.51 10.12
N ASP A 296 5.03 11.04 10.43
CA ASP A 296 5.22 12.45 10.79
C ASP A 296 4.85 13.37 9.61
N ARG A 297 5.34 13.07 8.42
CA ARG A 297 5.03 13.83 7.20
C ARG A 297 3.55 13.78 6.84
N MET A 298 2.88 12.66 7.05
CA MET A 298 1.43 12.49 6.78
C MET A 298 0.55 13.15 7.84
N GLY A 299 1.07 13.38 9.03
CA GLY A 299 0.40 14.12 10.11
C GLY A 299 -0.75 13.36 10.79
N PRO A 300 -1.55 14.05 11.63
CA PRO A 300 -2.40 13.41 12.65
C PRO A 300 -3.62 12.64 12.10
N ARG A 301 -4.00 12.81 10.83
CA ARG A 301 -5.09 12.07 10.19
C ARG A 301 -4.59 10.91 9.33
N PHE A 302 -3.38 10.42 9.64
CA PHE A 302 -2.79 9.25 9.02
C PHE A 302 -2.58 8.16 10.07
N LEU A 303 -3.06 6.95 9.76
CA LEU A 303 -2.91 5.77 10.59
C LEU A 303 -2.03 4.75 9.86
N LEU A 304 -0.88 4.47 10.42
CA LEU A 304 -0.09 3.33 10.03
C LEU A 304 -0.57 2.09 10.79
N GLY A 305 -0.79 0.99 10.11
CA GLY A 305 -1.16 -0.29 10.72
C GLY A 305 -0.20 -1.40 10.34
N SER A 306 -0.26 -2.50 11.07
CA SER A 306 0.60 -3.66 10.90
C SER A 306 -0.16 -4.83 10.29
N ASP A 307 0.52 -5.63 9.47
CA ASP A 307 -0.01 -6.87 8.93
C ASP A 307 0.53 -8.06 9.72
N HIS A 308 -0.35 -8.93 10.20
CA HIS A 308 -0.03 -10.03 11.07
C HIS A 308 -0.33 -11.37 10.41
N TYR A 309 0.67 -11.97 9.78
CA TYR A 309 0.57 -13.31 9.20
C TYR A 309 1.28 -14.34 10.09
N TYR A 310 0.52 -15.18 10.76
CA TYR A 310 1.04 -16.12 11.77
C TYR A 310 1.89 -17.25 11.20
N ASN A 311 1.89 -17.46 9.88
CA ASN A 311 2.51 -18.61 9.21
C ASN A 311 3.37 -18.28 8.00
N LEU A 312 4.07 -17.14 8.00
CA LEU A 312 5.07 -16.83 6.96
C LEU A 312 6.31 -17.75 6.99
N ASN A 313 6.35 -18.77 7.85
CA ASN A 313 7.42 -19.75 7.83
C ASN A 313 7.14 -20.85 6.80
N GLN A 314 8.21 -21.30 6.15
CA GLN A 314 8.29 -22.29 5.06
C GLN A 314 7.56 -23.63 5.25
N ASN A 315 6.95 -23.87 6.43
CA ASN A 315 6.10 -25.00 6.72
C ASN A 315 4.63 -24.56 6.84
N TRP A 316 4.00 -24.33 5.72
CA TRP A 316 2.55 -24.05 5.58
C TRP A 316 1.64 -25.08 6.28
N LYS A 317 2.21 -26.18 6.76
CA LYS A 317 1.49 -27.26 7.42
C LYS A 317 1.36 -27.11 8.94
N GLN A 318 1.93 -26.10 9.56
CA GLN A 318 1.87 -25.88 11.01
C GLN A 318 1.11 -24.61 11.35
N ASN A 319 -0.14 -24.77 11.74
CA ASN A 319 -1.03 -23.69 12.20
C ASN A 319 -0.68 -23.13 13.59
N ASN A 320 0.55 -23.30 14.07
CA ASN A 320 0.95 -22.79 15.37
C ASN A 320 1.82 -21.55 15.21
N PRO A 321 1.40 -20.39 15.75
CA PRO A 321 2.26 -19.22 15.80
C PRO A 321 3.53 -19.57 16.57
N THR A 322 4.69 -19.32 15.96
CA THR A 322 5.95 -19.47 16.68
C THR A 322 6.09 -18.34 17.70
N PRO A 323 6.82 -18.54 18.82
CA PRO A 323 7.11 -17.45 19.77
C PRO A 323 7.71 -16.22 19.11
N GLN A 324 8.52 -16.39 18.05
CA GLN A 324 9.11 -15.29 17.27
C GLN A 324 8.05 -14.43 16.60
N TYR A 325 6.98 -15.01 16.07
CA TYR A 325 5.86 -14.25 15.49
C TYR A 325 5.10 -13.46 16.54
N ALA A 326 4.84 -14.07 17.69
CA ALA A 326 4.16 -13.36 18.78
C ALA A 326 4.98 -12.15 19.24
N VAL A 327 6.29 -12.31 19.39
CA VAL A 327 7.20 -11.21 19.75
C VAL A 327 7.22 -10.13 18.66
N ARG A 328 7.32 -10.52 17.39
CA ARG A 328 7.33 -9.57 16.26
C ARG A 328 6.04 -8.77 16.20
N ASN A 329 4.89 -9.44 16.27
CA ASN A 329 3.59 -8.77 16.27
C ASN A 329 3.45 -7.82 17.45
N PHE A 330 3.94 -8.21 18.64
CA PHE A 330 3.97 -7.34 19.80
C PHE A 330 4.85 -6.10 19.56
N ILE A 331 6.06 -6.28 19.01
CA ILE A 331 6.96 -5.17 18.69
C ILE A 331 6.30 -4.21 17.69
N SER A 332 5.66 -4.73 16.64
CA SER A 332 4.96 -3.92 15.65
C SER A 332 3.86 -3.06 16.29
N LEU A 333 3.02 -3.65 17.16
CA LEU A 333 1.96 -2.91 17.85
C LEU A 333 2.51 -1.86 18.82
N GLU A 334 3.59 -2.18 19.55
CA GLU A 334 4.25 -1.21 20.44
C GLU A 334 4.93 -0.07 19.65
N THR A 335 5.46 -0.36 18.48
CA THR A 335 5.98 0.67 17.57
C THR A 335 4.87 1.64 17.17
N LEU A 336 3.70 1.15 16.76
CA LEU A 336 2.55 1.97 16.42
C LEU A 336 2.08 2.81 17.63
N ARG A 337 2.03 2.21 18.80
CA ARG A 337 1.68 2.93 20.04
C ARG A 337 2.65 4.07 20.34
N ASN A 338 3.93 3.86 20.12
CA ASN A 338 4.95 4.90 20.29
C ASN A 338 4.84 6.04 19.25
N LEU A 339 4.21 5.79 18.10
CA LEU A 339 3.84 6.82 17.13
C LEU A 339 2.60 7.63 17.56
N GLY A 340 1.96 7.28 18.69
CA GLY A 340 0.76 7.94 19.18
C GLY A 340 -0.53 7.58 18.42
N VAL A 341 -0.49 6.52 17.60
CA VAL A 341 -1.66 6.00 16.89
C VAL A 341 -2.21 4.75 17.58
N PRO A 342 -3.51 4.42 17.41
CA PRO A 342 -4.06 3.19 17.93
C PRO A 342 -3.30 1.97 17.41
N PRO A 343 -2.89 1.02 18.26
CA PRO A 343 -2.33 -0.24 17.82
C PRO A 343 -3.33 -0.98 16.92
N THR A 344 -3.03 -1.09 15.64
CA THR A 344 -3.98 -1.56 14.63
C THR A 344 -3.36 -2.65 13.78
N VAL A 345 -4.07 -3.77 13.67
CA VAL A 345 -3.82 -4.83 12.69
C VAL A 345 -4.70 -4.56 11.48
N LEU A 346 -4.11 -4.26 10.34
CA LEU A 346 -4.83 -3.93 9.11
C LEU A 346 -5.02 -5.13 8.18
N GLU A 347 -4.15 -6.12 8.29
CA GLU A 347 -4.28 -7.40 7.61
C GLU A 347 -3.95 -8.57 8.54
N MET A 348 -4.78 -9.61 8.50
CA MET A 348 -4.46 -10.91 9.07
C MET A 348 -5.30 -12.01 8.39
N PRO A 349 -4.77 -13.23 8.25
CA PRO A 349 -5.53 -14.31 7.66
C PRO A 349 -6.67 -14.72 8.59
N SER A 350 -7.87 -14.88 8.02
CA SER A 350 -9.08 -15.30 8.76
C SER A 350 -9.42 -16.78 8.57
N GLY A 351 -8.63 -17.50 7.80
CA GLY A 351 -8.83 -18.92 7.49
C GLY A 351 -7.66 -19.81 7.93
N SER A 352 -7.72 -21.08 7.54
CA SER A 352 -6.59 -21.99 7.72
C SER A 352 -5.43 -21.51 6.86
N ALA A 353 -4.33 -21.13 7.49
CA ALA A 353 -3.12 -20.73 6.78
C ALA A 353 -2.41 -21.89 6.05
N SER A 354 -2.92 -23.13 6.17
CA SER A 354 -2.45 -24.28 5.40
C SER A 354 -2.91 -24.25 3.93
N ASP A 355 -3.88 -23.40 3.60
CA ASP A 355 -4.59 -23.39 2.31
C ASP A 355 -4.38 -22.08 1.56
N TRP A 356 -3.16 -21.67 1.44
CA TRP A 356 -2.81 -20.52 0.57
C TRP A 356 -2.13 -21.03 -0.74
N PRO A 357 -2.73 -20.82 -1.90
CA PRO A 357 -4.11 -20.33 -2.07
C PRO A 357 -5.14 -21.31 -1.48
N PRO A 358 -6.30 -20.84 -1.04
CA PRO A 358 -7.33 -21.73 -0.52
C PRO A 358 -7.62 -22.83 -1.55
N ILE A 359 -7.73 -24.08 -1.09
CA ILE A 359 -8.10 -25.21 -1.94
C ILE A 359 -9.55 -24.99 -2.36
N LEU A 360 -9.74 -24.28 -3.46
CA LEU A 360 -11.02 -24.25 -4.14
C LEU A 360 -11.15 -25.53 -4.95
N PRO A 361 -12.34 -26.14 -5.03
CA PRO A 361 -12.60 -27.18 -6.01
C PRO A 361 -12.12 -26.70 -7.39
N GLU A 362 -11.52 -27.61 -8.18
CA GLU A 362 -10.92 -27.25 -9.49
C GLU A 362 -11.87 -26.43 -10.38
N ASP A 363 -13.16 -26.75 -10.35
CA ASP A 363 -14.19 -26.04 -11.09
C ASP A 363 -14.40 -24.58 -10.61
N ALA A 364 -14.31 -24.34 -9.29
CA ALA A 364 -14.42 -23.01 -8.73
C ALA A 364 -13.16 -22.19 -8.99
N ARG A 365 -11.99 -22.83 -9.00
CA ARG A 365 -10.71 -22.21 -9.34
C ARG A 365 -10.68 -21.77 -10.81
N ALA A 366 -11.10 -22.64 -11.73
CA ALA A 366 -11.19 -22.33 -13.16
C ALA A 366 -12.18 -21.19 -13.43
N ALA A 367 -13.34 -21.17 -12.75
CA ALA A 367 -14.30 -20.07 -12.86
C ALA A 367 -13.77 -18.76 -12.28
N TYR A 368 -12.91 -18.80 -11.26
CA TYR A 368 -12.25 -17.65 -10.67
C TYR A 368 -11.15 -17.10 -11.58
N GLU A 369 -10.30 -17.98 -12.12
CA GLU A 369 -9.21 -17.62 -13.03
C GLU A 369 -9.69 -17.11 -14.40
N THR A 370 -10.89 -17.52 -14.86
CA THR A 370 -11.49 -17.06 -16.14
C THR A 370 -12.25 -15.74 -16.02
N ARG A 371 -12.56 -15.27 -14.81
CA ARG A 371 -13.25 -14.00 -14.56
C ARG A 371 -12.30 -12.83 -14.21
N LEU A 372 -11.04 -13.10 -14.05
CA LEU A 372 -9.96 -12.17 -13.81
C LEU A 372 -8.97 -12.17 -14.98
#